data_8029badf455b81078eecc9ebae844cea
#
_entry.id   8029badf455b81078eecc9ebae844cea
#
_cell.length_a   1.000
_cell.length_b   1.000
_cell.length_c   1.000
_cell.angle_alpha   90.00
_cell.angle_beta   90.00
_cell.angle_gamma   90.00
#
_symmetry.space_group_name_H-M   'P 1'
#
loop_
_entity.id
_entity.type
_entity.pdbx_description
1 polymer ?
#
loop_
_entity_poly.entity_id
_entity_poly.type
_entity_poly.pdbx_seq_one_letter_code
_entity_poly.pdbx_strand_id
1 'polypeptide(L)'
;LNNFYSYTDNTIRGNLYVSVLGGTTCNSEFEFLTGNSMYFFGSGYIPYQQSVNFAQPSLATILKEQGYTTVAMHPAAAKNWQRAKVYPLLGFDEFLDIDYFENPEMMRWYYVSDRCDYKYLIKRFEEREEGEKMFIFNVTIQNHGGYELTNSGISEYVNVRNGNGRRDNIASQYISVIRESDKALKNLLNYFKN
;
A
#
# COMPACT_ATOMS: atom_id res chain seq x y z
N LEU A 1 -8.90 13.63 -4.59
CA LEU A 1 -9.03 13.05 -3.22
C LEU A 1 -10.25 13.58 -2.46
N ASN A 2 -11.39 13.74 -3.16
CA ASN A 2 -12.59 14.29 -2.52
C ASN A 2 -13.16 13.34 -1.47
N ASN A 3 -13.12 12.03 -1.71
CA ASN A 3 -13.61 11.04 -0.75
C ASN A 3 -12.70 10.99 0.48
N PHE A 4 -11.38 11.01 0.30
CA PHE A 4 -10.43 11.03 1.40
C PHE A 4 -10.67 12.22 2.34
N TYR A 5 -10.92 13.42 1.78
CA TYR A 5 -11.15 14.63 2.58
C TYR A 5 -12.59 14.74 3.13
N SER A 6 -13.53 13.94 2.64
CA SER A 6 -14.91 13.96 3.12
C SER A 6 -15.13 13.24 4.46
N TYR A 7 -14.20 12.34 4.85
CA TYR A 7 -14.29 11.65 6.14
C TYR A 7 -13.73 12.54 7.25
N THR A 8 -14.60 12.97 8.15
CA THR A 8 -14.24 13.87 9.27
C THR A 8 -14.48 13.24 10.63
N ASP A 9 -15.46 12.34 10.74
CA ASP A 9 -15.83 11.70 11.98
C ASP A 9 -14.84 10.58 12.32
N ASN A 10 -14.40 10.51 13.58
CA ASN A 10 -13.44 9.51 14.08
C ASN A 10 -12.18 9.40 13.22
N THR A 11 -11.70 10.53 12.70
CA THR A 11 -10.60 10.58 11.73
C THR A 11 -9.49 11.52 12.22
N ILE A 12 -8.27 11.02 12.25
CA ILE A 12 -7.06 11.83 12.43
C ILE A 12 -6.32 11.88 11.08
N ARG A 13 -6.01 13.07 10.62
CA ARG A 13 -5.27 13.32 9.37
C ARG A 13 -4.12 14.26 9.61
N GLY A 14 -3.05 14.08 8.85
CA GLY A 14 -1.89 14.93 8.92
C GLY A 14 -0.97 14.79 7.72
N ASN A 15 0.08 15.57 7.69
CA ASN A 15 1.16 15.41 6.73
C ASN A 15 2.19 14.43 7.31
N LEU A 16 2.50 13.40 6.56
CA LEU A 16 3.57 12.46 6.90
C LEU A 16 4.85 12.89 6.17
N TYR A 17 5.89 13.17 6.92
CA TYR A 17 7.22 13.45 6.40
C TYR A 17 8.09 12.22 6.60
N VAL A 18 8.59 11.64 5.51
CA VAL A 18 9.46 10.46 5.53
C VAL A 18 10.88 10.84 5.15
N SER A 19 11.87 10.13 5.68
CA SER A 19 13.28 10.34 5.36
C SER A 19 13.69 9.66 4.04
N VAL A 20 12.72 9.35 3.18
CA VAL A 20 12.92 8.59 1.93
C VAL A 20 12.65 9.51 0.74
N LEU A 21 13.61 9.61 -0.17
CA LEU A 21 13.52 10.42 -1.39
C LEU A 21 13.53 9.53 -2.63
N GLY A 22 12.67 9.87 -3.61
CA GLY A 22 12.74 9.30 -4.95
C GLY A 22 12.24 7.86 -5.10
N GLY A 23 11.45 7.32 -4.16
CA GLY A 23 10.89 5.97 -4.24
C GLY A 23 11.41 5.03 -3.14
N THR A 24 11.61 3.72 -3.46
CA THR A 24 11.96 2.69 -2.47
C THR A 24 10.95 2.56 -1.33
N THR A 25 9.72 2.18 -1.70
CA THR A 25 8.59 2.00 -0.75
C THR A 25 8.97 1.17 0.48
N CYS A 26 9.78 0.13 0.30
CA CYS A 26 10.27 -0.71 1.39
C CYS A 26 11.06 0.06 2.48
N ASN A 27 11.65 1.20 2.16
CA ASN A 27 12.33 2.03 3.15
C ASN A 27 11.31 2.77 4.04
N SER A 28 10.21 3.26 3.45
CA SER A 28 9.10 3.84 4.24
C SER A 28 8.35 2.77 5.04
N GLU A 29 8.20 1.56 4.49
CA GLU A 29 7.68 0.41 5.23
C GLU A 29 8.56 0.10 6.46
N PHE A 30 9.89 0.08 6.28
CA PHE A 30 10.84 -0.14 7.35
C PHE A 30 10.71 0.93 8.45
N GLU A 31 10.67 2.22 8.08
CA GLU A 31 10.46 3.30 9.05
C GLU A 31 9.16 3.12 9.84
N PHE A 32 8.06 2.86 9.15
CA PHE A 32 6.75 2.70 9.77
C PHE A 32 6.68 1.49 10.70
N LEU A 33 7.18 0.34 10.24
CA LEU A 33 7.07 -0.91 10.98
C LEU A 33 8.02 -1.00 12.17
N THR A 34 9.22 -0.44 12.04
CA THR A 34 10.27 -0.60 13.07
C THR A 34 10.46 0.63 13.97
N GLY A 35 9.92 1.79 13.57
CA GLY A 35 10.18 3.07 14.23
C GLY A 35 11.61 3.60 14.03
N ASN A 36 12.42 2.96 13.21
CA ASN A 36 13.76 3.42 12.86
C ASN A 36 13.70 4.41 11.70
N SER A 37 14.63 5.36 11.66
CA SER A 37 14.69 6.36 10.58
C SER A 37 15.74 6.03 9.54
N MET A 38 15.38 6.16 8.27
CA MET A 38 16.32 6.07 7.14
C MET A 38 17.35 7.20 7.13
N TYR A 39 17.14 8.26 7.90
CA TYR A 39 18.07 9.40 8.01
C TYR A 39 19.49 8.97 8.40
N PHE A 40 19.62 7.91 9.18
CA PHE A 40 20.91 7.41 9.67
C PHE A 40 21.64 6.48 8.70
N PHE A 41 21.01 6.14 7.56
CA PHE A 41 21.59 5.30 6.54
C PHE A 41 22.10 6.14 5.36
N GLY A 42 23.14 5.65 4.69
CA GLY A 42 23.66 6.29 3.49
C GLY A 42 22.68 6.28 2.31
N SER A 43 22.92 7.16 1.34
CA SER A 43 22.13 7.18 0.11
C SER A 43 22.14 5.82 -0.59
N GLY A 44 20.98 5.38 -1.05
CA GLY A 44 20.81 4.08 -1.73
C GLY A 44 20.78 2.87 -0.79
N TYR A 45 20.80 3.07 0.52
CA TYR A 45 20.66 1.96 1.47
C TYR A 45 19.23 1.42 1.48
N ILE A 46 19.13 0.09 1.49
CA ILE A 46 17.84 -0.62 1.48
C ILE A 46 17.85 -1.66 2.62
N PRO A 47 17.29 -1.34 3.81
CA PRO A 47 17.33 -2.22 4.98
C PRO A 47 16.82 -3.63 4.70
N TYR A 48 15.76 -3.77 3.93
CA TYR A 48 15.18 -5.07 3.55
C TYR A 48 16.17 -5.99 2.83
N GLN A 49 17.13 -5.43 2.11
CA GLN A 49 18.14 -6.19 1.37
C GLN A 49 19.48 -6.32 2.11
N GLN A 50 19.77 -5.38 3.00
CA GLN A 50 21.12 -5.22 3.54
C GLN A 50 21.25 -5.50 5.05
N SER A 51 20.20 -5.23 5.85
CA SER A 51 20.29 -5.34 7.31
C SER A 51 19.22 -6.19 7.98
N VAL A 52 18.04 -6.38 7.39
CA VAL A 52 17.01 -7.25 7.99
C VAL A 52 17.30 -8.71 7.68
N ASN A 53 18.20 -9.30 8.49
CA ASN A 53 18.67 -10.68 8.36
C ASN A 53 18.32 -11.57 9.55
N PHE A 54 17.73 -11.02 10.60
CA PHE A 54 17.30 -11.70 11.82
C PHE A 54 16.02 -11.04 12.34
N ALA A 55 15.31 -11.71 13.22
CA ALA A 55 14.07 -11.20 13.82
C ALA A 55 14.33 -9.87 14.52
N GLN A 56 13.50 -8.89 14.24
CA GLN A 56 13.61 -7.53 14.78
C GLN A 56 12.29 -7.09 15.41
N PRO A 57 12.33 -6.30 16.49
CA PRO A 57 11.13 -5.66 17.02
C PRO A 57 10.46 -4.78 15.96
N SER A 58 9.16 -4.88 15.90
CA SER A 58 8.35 -4.10 14.96
C SER A 58 6.94 -3.86 15.51
N LEU A 59 6.15 -3.04 14.83
CA LEU A 59 4.74 -2.89 15.16
C LEU A 59 3.99 -4.23 15.12
N ALA A 60 4.33 -5.12 14.18
CA ALA A 60 3.72 -6.44 14.09
C ALA A 60 4.06 -7.30 15.32
N THR A 61 5.32 -7.33 15.77
CA THR A 61 5.69 -8.09 16.99
C THR A 61 4.97 -7.54 18.23
N ILE A 62 4.89 -6.22 18.37
CA ILE A 62 4.21 -5.59 19.51
C ILE A 62 2.72 -5.94 19.53
N LEU A 63 2.05 -5.90 18.40
CA LEU A 63 0.63 -6.23 18.30
C LEU A 63 0.40 -7.74 18.49
N LYS A 64 1.28 -8.57 17.99
CA LYS A 64 1.24 -10.03 18.21
C LYS A 64 1.31 -10.39 19.70
N GLU A 65 2.17 -9.74 20.48
CA GLU A 65 2.24 -9.89 21.94
C GLU A 65 0.93 -9.49 22.64
N GLN A 66 0.10 -8.65 21.99
CA GLN A 66 -1.23 -8.26 22.49
C GLN A 66 -2.36 -9.13 21.93
N GLY A 67 -2.02 -10.25 21.28
CA GLY A 67 -2.97 -11.23 20.76
C GLY A 67 -3.60 -10.85 19.41
N TYR A 68 -2.91 -10.08 18.59
CA TYR A 68 -3.33 -9.83 17.21
C TYR A 68 -2.72 -10.86 16.27
N THR A 69 -3.53 -11.36 15.34
CA THR A 69 -3.04 -11.99 14.10
C THR A 69 -2.50 -10.89 13.18
N THR A 70 -1.27 -11.07 12.69
CA THR A 70 -0.56 -10.05 11.92
C THR A 70 -0.38 -10.48 10.47
N VAL A 71 -0.97 -9.72 9.55
CA VAL A 71 -1.01 -10.04 8.12
C VAL A 71 -0.39 -8.89 7.32
N ALA A 72 0.60 -9.19 6.49
CA ALA A 72 1.08 -8.26 5.47
C ALA A 72 0.40 -8.59 4.13
N MET A 73 0.03 -7.57 3.36
CA MET A 73 -0.52 -7.73 2.01
C MET A 73 0.20 -6.83 1.02
N HIS A 74 0.54 -7.38 -0.15
CA HIS A 74 1.06 -6.60 -1.26
C HIS A 74 0.79 -7.32 -2.58
N PRO A 75 -0.08 -6.79 -3.46
CA PRO A 75 -0.48 -7.47 -4.69
C PRO A 75 0.59 -7.38 -5.79
N ALA A 76 1.81 -7.80 -5.45
CA ALA A 76 2.94 -7.98 -6.35
C ALA A 76 3.81 -9.15 -5.88
N ALA A 77 4.78 -9.56 -6.71
CA ALA A 77 5.59 -10.74 -6.43
C ALA A 77 6.33 -10.65 -5.07
N ALA A 78 6.23 -11.68 -4.25
CA ALA A 78 6.83 -11.78 -2.92
C ALA A 78 8.35 -11.51 -2.87
N LYS A 79 9.05 -11.82 -3.97
CA LYS A 79 10.49 -11.55 -4.10
C LYS A 79 10.86 -10.07 -4.17
N ASN A 80 9.91 -9.20 -4.53
CA ASN A 80 10.15 -7.77 -4.62
C ASN A 80 10.57 -7.23 -3.25
N TRP A 81 11.72 -6.56 -3.22
CA TRP A 81 12.35 -6.06 -1.99
C TRP A 81 12.61 -7.15 -0.94
N GLN A 82 12.64 -8.43 -1.33
CA GLN A 82 12.79 -9.58 -0.41
C GLN A 82 11.68 -9.68 0.66
N ARG A 83 10.48 -9.18 0.39
CA ARG A 83 9.37 -9.15 1.37
C ARG A 83 9.04 -10.52 1.94
N ALA A 84 9.08 -11.59 1.12
CA ALA A 84 8.87 -12.97 1.59
C ALA A 84 9.83 -13.38 2.72
N LYS A 85 11.06 -12.85 2.72
CA LYS A 85 12.05 -13.08 3.80
C LYS A 85 11.83 -12.10 4.96
N VAL A 86 11.55 -10.85 4.64
CA VAL A 86 11.60 -9.74 5.61
C VAL A 86 10.37 -9.71 6.51
N TYR A 87 9.16 -9.87 5.97
CA TYR A 87 7.94 -9.77 6.78
C TYR A 87 7.87 -10.80 7.93
N PRO A 88 8.24 -12.09 7.75
CA PRO A 88 8.35 -13.01 8.87
C PRO A 88 9.36 -12.55 9.93
N LEU A 89 10.50 -11.96 9.52
CA LEU A 89 11.51 -11.43 10.44
C LEU A 89 11.04 -10.17 11.19
N LEU A 90 10.05 -9.46 10.64
CA LEU A 90 9.36 -8.35 11.30
C LEU A 90 8.12 -8.80 12.09
N GLY A 91 7.89 -10.12 12.22
CA GLY A 91 6.87 -10.69 13.09
C GLY A 91 5.50 -10.89 12.46
N PHE A 92 5.34 -10.71 11.14
CA PHE A 92 4.08 -11.05 10.48
C PHE A 92 3.86 -12.56 10.46
N ASP A 93 2.63 -13.00 10.77
CA ASP A 93 2.20 -14.40 10.69
C ASP A 93 1.99 -14.84 9.26
N GLU A 94 1.46 -13.92 8.42
CA GLU A 94 1.14 -14.18 7.03
C GLU A 94 1.66 -13.07 6.12
N PHE A 95 2.05 -13.46 4.91
CA PHE A 95 2.27 -12.53 3.81
C PHE A 95 1.49 -12.96 2.58
N LEU A 96 0.52 -12.16 2.20
CA LEU A 96 -0.37 -12.36 1.06
C LEU A 96 0.15 -11.53 -0.12
N ASP A 97 0.84 -12.18 -1.03
CA ASP A 97 1.38 -11.58 -2.25
C ASP A 97 0.43 -11.75 -3.44
N ILE A 98 0.91 -11.55 -4.67
CA ILE A 98 0.09 -11.65 -5.87
C ILE A 98 -0.61 -13.00 -6.04
N ASP A 99 -0.05 -14.09 -5.53
CA ASP A 99 -0.60 -15.43 -5.68
C ASP A 99 -1.88 -15.65 -4.84
N TYR A 100 -2.12 -14.79 -3.83
CA TYR A 100 -3.38 -14.77 -3.08
C TYR A 100 -4.56 -14.23 -3.89
N PHE A 101 -4.31 -13.46 -4.94
CA PHE A 101 -5.33 -12.80 -5.75
C PHE A 101 -5.73 -13.66 -6.94
N GLU A 102 -6.88 -14.33 -6.85
CA GLU A 102 -7.43 -15.13 -7.94
C GLU A 102 -8.00 -14.25 -9.05
N ASN A 103 -7.44 -14.31 -10.26
CA ASN A 103 -7.86 -13.52 -11.42
C ASN A 103 -8.04 -12.02 -11.09
N PRO A 104 -7.00 -11.35 -10.60
CA PRO A 104 -7.14 -9.99 -10.11
C PRO A 104 -7.55 -9.01 -11.20
N GLU A 105 -8.38 -8.05 -10.84
CA GLU A 105 -8.64 -6.89 -11.71
C GLU A 105 -7.37 -6.04 -11.82
N MET A 106 -6.88 -5.92 -13.04
CA MET A 106 -5.65 -5.16 -13.32
C MET A 106 -5.96 -3.74 -13.75
N MET A 107 -5.21 -2.80 -13.20
CA MET A 107 -5.14 -1.41 -13.66
C MET A 107 -3.84 -1.20 -14.42
N ARG A 108 -3.90 -0.48 -15.55
CA ARG A 108 -2.69 -0.16 -16.33
C ARG A 108 -1.84 -1.39 -16.71
N TRP A 109 -2.49 -2.54 -17.02
CA TRP A 109 -1.93 -3.81 -17.52
C TRP A 109 -1.17 -4.67 -16.52
N TYR A 110 -0.51 -4.05 -15.54
CA TYR A 110 0.47 -4.75 -14.71
C TYR A 110 0.17 -4.71 -13.21
N TYR A 111 -0.70 -3.80 -12.78
CA TYR A 111 -0.91 -3.55 -11.38
C TYR A 111 -2.34 -3.91 -10.97
N VAL A 112 -2.45 -4.67 -9.91
CA VAL A 112 -3.75 -4.94 -9.30
C VAL A 112 -4.40 -3.62 -8.89
N SER A 113 -5.68 -3.44 -9.22
CA SER A 113 -6.40 -2.23 -8.84
C SER A 113 -6.59 -2.16 -7.33
N ASP A 114 -6.56 -0.94 -6.76
CA ASP A 114 -6.83 -0.75 -5.33
C ASP A 114 -8.23 -1.25 -4.94
N ARG A 115 -9.18 -1.21 -5.87
CA ARG A 115 -10.52 -1.79 -5.65
C ARG A 115 -10.45 -3.29 -5.47
N CYS A 116 -9.66 -3.98 -6.27
CA CYS A 116 -9.45 -5.41 -6.15
C CYS A 116 -8.67 -5.74 -4.87
N ASP A 117 -7.59 -5.01 -4.60
CA ASP A 117 -6.78 -5.18 -3.40
C ASP A 117 -7.61 -5.06 -2.12
N TYR A 118 -8.39 -3.99 -1.99
CA TYR A 118 -9.27 -3.80 -0.83
C TYR A 118 -10.39 -4.82 -0.73
N LYS A 119 -10.87 -5.37 -1.85
CA LYS A 119 -11.81 -6.50 -1.81
C LYS A 119 -11.17 -7.74 -1.17
N TYR A 120 -9.93 -8.03 -1.51
CA TYR A 120 -9.20 -9.16 -0.93
C TYR A 120 -8.77 -8.91 0.52
N LEU A 121 -8.48 -7.65 0.88
CA LEU A 121 -8.28 -7.26 2.27
C LEU A 121 -9.54 -7.52 3.11
N ILE A 122 -10.71 -7.10 2.62
CA ILE A 122 -11.99 -7.37 3.28
C ILE A 122 -12.24 -8.87 3.37
N LYS A 123 -12.01 -9.63 2.30
CA LYS A 123 -12.14 -11.09 2.30
C LYS A 123 -11.30 -11.71 3.42
N ARG A 124 -10.00 -11.36 3.50
CA ARG A 124 -9.13 -11.89 4.57
C ARG A 124 -9.61 -11.48 5.97
N PHE A 125 -10.13 -10.27 6.12
CA PHE A 125 -10.70 -9.81 7.37
C PHE A 125 -11.97 -10.59 7.75
N GLU A 126 -12.83 -10.94 6.81
CA GLU A 126 -14.05 -11.73 7.02
C GLU A 126 -13.75 -13.20 7.36
N GLU A 127 -12.63 -13.73 6.91
CA GLU A 127 -12.16 -15.10 7.20
C GLU A 127 -11.61 -15.27 8.63
N ARG A 128 -11.55 -14.20 9.45
CA ARG A 128 -11.09 -14.30 10.82
C ARG A 128 -12.09 -15.03 11.72
N GLU A 129 -11.58 -15.63 12.78
CA GLU A 129 -12.43 -16.19 13.82
C GLU A 129 -13.19 -15.12 14.59
N GLU A 130 -14.31 -15.50 15.22
CA GLU A 130 -15.08 -14.58 16.05
C GLU A 130 -14.24 -14.10 17.26
N GLY A 131 -14.14 -12.78 17.43
CA GLY A 131 -13.32 -12.16 18.48
C GLY A 131 -11.82 -12.07 18.17
N GLU A 132 -11.37 -12.60 17.04
CA GLU A 132 -9.98 -12.48 16.61
C GLU A 132 -9.63 -11.01 16.32
N LYS A 133 -8.57 -10.54 16.96
CA LYS A 133 -7.98 -9.23 16.67
C LYS A 133 -7.02 -9.36 15.49
N MET A 134 -7.12 -8.49 14.52
CA MET A 134 -6.28 -8.55 13.33
C MET A 134 -5.58 -7.22 13.05
N PHE A 135 -4.30 -7.29 12.73
CA PHE A 135 -3.51 -6.21 12.15
C PHE A 135 -3.17 -6.55 10.70
N ILE A 136 -3.73 -5.80 9.76
CA ILE A 136 -3.43 -5.95 8.34
C ILE A 136 -2.61 -4.76 7.88
N PHE A 137 -1.36 -4.99 7.48
CA PHE A 137 -0.48 -4.02 6.85
C PHE A 137 -0.54 -4.19 5.34
N ASN A 138 -1.29 -3.32 4.67
CA ASN A 138 -1.49 -3.40 3.23
C ASN A 138 -0.70 -2.33 2.48
N VAL A 139 0.08 -2.76 1.49
CA VAL A 139 0.84 -1.89 0.57
C VAL A 139 0.29 -2.06 -0.83
N THR A 140 -0.49 -1.09 -1.30
CA THR A 140 -1.10 -1.13 -2.64
C THR A 140 -0.07 -0.95 -3.76
N ILE A 141 -0.42 -1.29 -5.01
CA ILE A 141 0.49 -1.19 -6.16
C ILE A 141 -0.07 -0.34 -7.32
N GLN A 142 -1.38 -0.09 -7.36
CA GLN A 142 -2.06 0.55 -8.49
C GLN A 142 -1.35 1.84 -8.97
N ASN A 143 -0.88 2.65 -8.04
CA ASN A 143 -0.29 3.96 -8.32
C ASN A 143 1.22 3.93 -8.58
N HIS A 144 1.82 2.75 -8.74
CA HIS A 144 3.23 2.64 -9.10
C HIS A 144 3.54 3.33 -10.43
N GLY A 145 4.74 3.88 -10.62
CA GLY A 145 5.16 4.65 -11.79
C GLY A 145 4.99 3.96 -13.15
N GLY A 146 5.32 4.65 -14.23
CA GLY A 146 5.09 4.24 -15.61
C GLY A 146 3.86 4.92 -16.21
N TYR A 147 3.65 6.20 -15.95
CA TYR A 147 2.47 6.97 -16.40
C TYR A 147 2.54 7.40 -17.87
N GLU A 148 3.61 7.06 -18.58
CA GLU A 148 3.76 7.28 -20.03
C GLU A 148 2.88 6.35 -20.86
N LEU A 149 2.48 5.21 -20.29
CA LEU A 149 1.68 4.22 -20.97
C LEU A 149 0.23 4.69 -21.08
N THR A 150 -0.27 4.77 -22.28
CA THR A 150 -1.70 4.99 -22.54
C THR A 150 -2.45 3.74 -22.16
N ASN A 151 -3.06 3.69 -21.01
CA ASN A 151 -3.85 2.58 -20.69
C ASN A 151 -4.73 2.67 -19.52
N SER A 152 -5.63 2.05 -19.52
CA SER A 152 -6.68 1.07 -19.52
C SER A 152 -7.12 0.68 -18.12
N GLY A 153 -8.37 0.37 -17.93
CA GLY A 153 -9.02 0.20 -16.65
C GLY A 153 -9.42 1.53 -15.99
N ILE A 154 -9.02 2.65 -16.55
CA ILE A 154 -9.46 3.98 -16.10
C ILE A 154 -10.75 4.32 -16.85
N SER A 155 -11.87 4.35 -16.13
CA SER A 155 -13.20 4.63 -16.70
C SER A 155 -13.36 6.08 -17.14
N GLU A 156 -12.70 7.00 -16.44
CA GLU A 156 -12.79 8.43 -16.69
C GLU A 156 -11.42 9.10 -16.50
N TYR A 157 -10.92 9.74 -17.54
CA TYR A 157 -9.69 10.50 -17.48
C TYR A 157 -9.91 11.91 -16.93
N VAL A 158 -9.06 12.32 -16.01
CA VAL A 158 -8.90 13.71 -15.61
C VAL A 158 -7.96 14.40 -16.61
N ASN A 159 -8.42 15.43 -17.29
CA ASN A 159 -7.58 16.17 -18.24
C ASN A 159 -6.82 17.28 -17.51
N VAL A 160 -5.54 17.07 -17.31
CA VAL A 160 -4.62 18.08 -16.78
C VAL A 160 -4.02 18.86 -17.96
N ARG A 161 -3.97 20.18 -17.84
CA ARG A 161 -3.32 21.05 -18.81
C ARG A 161 -2.13 21.76 -18.16
N ASN A 162 -1.05 21.87 -18.89
CA ASN A 162 0.12 22.64 -18.46
C ASN A 162 -0.13 24.16 -18.54
N GLY A 163 0.82 24.97 -18.10
CA GLY A 163 0.72 26.42 -18.09
C GLY A 163 0.49 27.05 -19.47
N ASN A 164 0.76 26.33 -20.56
CA ASN A 164 0.49 26.76 -21.94
C ASN A 164 -0.86 26.26 -22.49
N GLY A 165 -1.72 25.71 -21.64
CA GLY A 165 -3.03 25.17 -22.01
C GLY A 165 -3.02 23.84 -22.75
N ARG A 166 -1.84 23.24 -23.02
CA ARG A 166 -1.70 21.94 -23.67
C ARG A 166 -1.96 20.82 -22.68
N ARG A 167 -2.61 19.74 -23.14
CA ARG A 167 -2.80 18.54 -22.32
C ARG A 167 -1.46 17.94 -21.91
N ASP A 168 -1.32 17.68 -20.63
CA ASP A 168 -0.24 16.89 -20.06
C ASP A 168 -0.72 15.45 -19.86
N ASN A 169 -0.25 14.52 -20.68
CA ASN A 169 -0.72 13.15 -20.67
C ASN A 169 -0.25 12.39 -19.43
N ILE A 170 0.97 12.63 -18.96
CA ILE A 170 1.55 11.97 -17.80
C ILE A 170 0.79 12.41 -16.55
N ALA A 171 0.64 13.72 -16.35
CA ALA A 171 -0.10 14.27 -15.23
C ALA A 171 -1.59 13.87 -15.27
N SER A 172 -2.19 13.82 -16.46
CA SER A 172 -3.58 13.38 -16.63
C SER A 172 -3.76 11.92 -16.22
N GLN A 173 -2.85 11.06 -16.61
CA GLN A 173 -2.88 9.64 -16.23
C GLN A 173 -2.65 9.48 -14.73
N TYR A 174 -1.64 10.13 -14.17
CA TYR A 174 -1.36 10.11 -12.73
C TYR A 174 -2.58 10.50 -11.90
N ILE A 175 -3.18 11.65 -12.18
CA ILE A 175 -4.34 12.14 -11.43
C ILE A 175 -5.57 11.23 -11.63
N SER A 176 -5.73 10.64 -12.83
CA SER A 176 -6.83 9.71 -13.08
C SER A 176 -6.69 8.43 -12.24
N VAL A 177 -5.50 7.88 -12.14
CA VAL A 177 -5.22 6.68 -11.32
C VAL A 177 -5.42 6.98 -9.83
N ILE A 178 -4.95 8.12 -9.33
CA ILE A 178 -5.19 8.58 -7.94
C ILE A 178 -6.69 8.75 -7.66
N ARG A 179 -7.47 9.22 -8.63
CA ARG A 179 -8.94 9.32 -8.48
C ARG A 179 -9.59 7.95 -8.31
N GLU A 180 -9.14 6.92 -9.03
CA GLU A 180 -9.65 5.56 -8.85
C GLU A 180 -9.29 5.00 -7.47
N SER A 181 -8.08 5.27 -6.96
CA SER A 181 -7.70 4.94 -5.58
C SER A 181 -8.60 5.62 -4.54
N ASP A 182 -8.92 6.90 -4.73
CA ASP A 182 -9.81 7.66 -3.84
C ASP A 182 -11.22 7.06 -3.78
N LYS A 183 -11.72 6.56 -4.92
CA LYS A 183 -13.01 5.82 -4.99
C LYS A 183 -12.91 4.47 -4.26
N ALA A 184 -11.83 3.73 -4.47
CA ALA A 184 -11.61 2.44 -3.82
C ALA A 184 -11.52 2.60 -2.30
N LEU A 185 -10.75 3.59 -1.83
CA LEU A 185 -10.64 3.92 -0.40
C LEU A 185 -11.99 4.24 0.23
N LYS A 186 -12.86 4.99 -0.46
CA LYS A 186 -14.22 5.25 0.02
C LYS A 186 -14.98 3.95 0.31
N ASN A 187 -14.88 2.97 -0.58
CA ASN A 187 -15.58 1.70 -0.41
C ASN A 187 -15.04 0.92 0.79
N LEU A 188 -13.71 0.89 0.96
CA LEU A 188 -13.06 0.27 2.12
C LEU A 188 -13.51 0.92 3.43
N LEU A 189 -13.49 2.25 3.51
CA LEU A 189 -13.87 2.99 4.72
C LEU A 189 -15.36 2.82 5.03
N ASN A 190 -16.22 2.77 4.02
CA ASN A 190 -17.65 2.51 4.22
C ASN A 190 -17.92 1.10 4.76
N TYR A 191 -17.14 0.11 4.34
CA TYR A 191 -17.26 -1.25 4.87
C TYR A 191 -16.97 -1.29 6.38
N PHE A 192 -15.90 -0.65 6.84
CA PHE A 192 -15.54 -0.64 8.26
C PHE A 192 -16.32 0.37 9.12
N LYS A 193 -17.09 1.26 8.51
CA LYS A 193 -17.93 2.22 9.24
C LYS A 193 -19.25 1.61 9.72
N ASN A 194 -19.74 0.60 9.03
CA ASN A 194 -21.02 -0.07 9.31
C ASN A 194 -20.78 -1.31 10.16
#